data_967622810cbfa8c39b56470d70f5071b
#
_entry.id   967622810cbfa8c39b56470d70f5071b
#
_cell.length_a   1.000
_cell.length_b   1.000
_cell.length_c   1.000
_cell.angle_alpha   90.00
_cell.angle_beta   90.00
_cell.angle_gamma   90.00
#
_symmetry.space_group_name_H-M   'P 1'
#
loop_
_entity.id
_entity.type
_entity.pdbx_description
1 polymer ?
#
loop_
_entity_poly.entity_id
_entity_poly.type
_entity_poly.pdbx_seq_one_letter_code
_entity_poly.pdbx_strand_id
1 'polypeptide(L)'
;ANISQFSEKRLRTYLSTLYWKIIEKALDHGLYVVVRPPGVCPGGIKVDGYYQDYLLKVWDIVSSNTNIKKHSGQVSIELANEPVNIYDADSLESARAPYDFFQPIVDKIRANGFDGIIWVPGTGWQSNYTCYKSNPIEGYNIGYAVHAYVGWYNNSDENANGETFIQEFGKAVPVVNTNPVIITEVDWSPEKEGEGHYDEHGNWVPANWGTWATGSTSKWGNAYKAVLDHYGNISMTLSGTACYIDIDKYLADGTVAPAFEGNPEACGKATFDWYADYAKVDFARPDFTNVSTNQTTDGRKFINPVLASDFPDPDVARLG
;
A
#
# COMPACT_ATOMS: atom_id res chain seq x y z
N ALA A 1 8.99 8.04 -12.94
CA ALA A 1 10.03 8.87 -12.28
C ALA A 1 11.19 9.14 -13.24
N ASN A 2 11.69 10.36 -13.26
CA ASN A 2 12.88 10.67 -14.06
C ASN A 2 14.15 10.26 -13.27
N ILE A 3 14.54 9.00 -13.37
CA ILE A 3 15.70 8.47 -12.65
C ILE A 3 17.04 9.03 -13.15
N SER A 4 17.07 9.68 -14.32
CA SER A 4 18.28 10.36 -14.80
C SER A 4 18.71 11.53 -13.90
N GLN A 5 17.80 12.03 -13.07
CA GLN A 5 18.06 13.09 -12.09
C GLN A 5 18.35 12.55 -10.67
N PHE A 6 18.41 11.24 -10.50
CA PHE A 6 18.73 10.64 -9.22
C PHE A 6 20.11 11.05 -8.74
N SER A 7 20.22 11.40 -7.46
CA SER A 7 21.45 11.75 -6.80
C SER A 7 21.48 11.16 -5.40
N GLU A 8 22.40 10.25 -5.16
CA GLU A 8 22.61 9.64 -3.85
C GLU A 8 22.86 10.67 -2.75
N LYS A 9 23.71 11.69 -3.06
CA LYS A 9 23.98 12.79 -2.12
C LYS A 9 22.70 13.52 -1.73
N ARG A 10 21.84 13.83 -2.71
CA ARG A 10 20.56 14.51 -2.46
C ARG A 10 19.63 13.64 -1.64
N LEU A 11 19.52 12.35 -1.96
CA LEU A 11 18.68 11.42 -1.18
C LEU A 11 19.16 11.34 0.28
N ARG A 12 20.46 11.17 0.53
CA ARG A 12 21.02 11.15 1.89
C ARG A 12 20.74 12.45 2.64
N THR A 13 20.86 13.59 1.97
CA THR A 13 20.54 14.89 2.56
C THR A 13 19.07 15.00 2.92
N TYR A 14 18.17 14.63 2.01
CA TYR A 14 16.74 14.73 2.23
C TYR A 14 16.24 13.72 3.28
N LEU A 15 16.80 12.53 3.34
CA LEU A 15 16.51 11.59 4.40
C LEU A 15 16.79 12.16 5.80
N SER A 16 17.88 12.92 5.95
CA SER A 16 18.26 13.48 7.25
C SER A 16 17.61 14.82 7.57
N THR A 17 17.10 15.53 6.58
CA THR A 17 16.58 16.90 6.78
C THR A 17 15.07 17.02 6.58
N LEU A 18 14.58 16.60 5.44
CA LEU A 18 13.18 16.77 5.06
C LEU A 18 12.33 15.53 5.40
N TYR A 19 12.74 14.38 4.83
CA TYR A 19 11.90 13.17 4.95
C TYR A 19 11.85 12.66 6.38
N TRP A 20 12.98 12.70 7.10
CA TRP A 20 12.98 12.29 8.50
C TRP A 20 12.04 13.14 9.35
N LYS A 21 12.00 14.45 9.14
CA LYS A 21 11.09 15.33 9.90
C LYS A 21 9.62 15.00 9.66
N ILE A 22 9.26 14.59 8.44
CA ILE A 22 7.91 14.16 8.11
C ILE A 22 7.60 12.84 8.79
N ILE A 23 8.51 11.87 8.68
CA ILE A 23 8.39 10.55 9.32
C ILE A 23 8.29 10.71 10.85
N GLU A 24 9.20 11.44 11.46
CA GLU A 24 9.22 11.69 12.90
C GLU A 24 7.92 12.31 13.38
N LYS A 25 7.40 13.29 12.65
CA LYS A 25 6.11 13.89 12.98
C LYS A 25 4.95 12.90 12.89
N ALA A 26 4.95 12.03 11.90
CA ALA A 26 3.94 10.98 11.79
C ALA A 26 4.03 9.99 12.96
N LEU A 27 5.25 9.55 13.31
CA LEU A 27 5.49 8.67 14.46
C LEU A 27 5.08 9.31 15.79
N ASP A 28 5.31 10.61 15.97
CA ASP A 28 4.89 11.36 17.15
C ASP A 28 3.36 11.43 17.32
N HIS A 29 2.63 11.25 16.21
CA HIS A 29 1.17 11.16 16.21
C HIS A 29 0.66 9.70 16.27
N GLY A 30 1.56 8.74 16.50
CA GLY A 30 1.20 7.32 16.61
C GLY A 30 0.92 6.63 15.26
N LEU A 31 1.28 7.24 14.15
CA LEU A 31 1.08 6.66 12.82
C LEU A 31 2.19 5.66 12.45
N TYR A 32 1.82 4.62 11.73
CA TYR A 32 2.78 3.79 11.01
C TYR A 32 3.12 4.42 9.67
N VAL A 33 4.36 4.28 9.23
CA VAL A 33 4.84 4.93 8.02
C VAL A 33 5.29 3.91 6.99
N VAL A 34 4.81 4.04 5.78
CA VAL A 34 5.31 3.30 4.61
C VAL A 34 6.15 4.25 3.77
N VAL A 35 7.41 3.89 3.56
CA VAL A 35 8.33 4.66 2.70
C VAL A 35 8.43 3.97 1.36
N ARG A 36 8.16 4.69 0.27
CA ARG A 36 8.27 4.17 -1.09
C ARG A 36 9.03 5.12 -2.02
N PRO A 37 9.56 4.64 -3.17
CA PRO A 37 10.18 5.52 -4.17
C PRO A 37 9.16 6.47 -4.78
N PRO A 38 9.56 7.68 -5.18
CA PRO A 38 8.65 8.63 -5.80
C PRO A 38 8.27 8.22 -7.23
N GLY A 39 7.01 8.44 -7.57
CA GLY A 39 6.47 8.24 -8.90
C GLY A 39 6.23 6.77 -9.27
N VAL A 40 5.66 6.57 -10.43
CA VAL A 40 5.29 5.25 -10.97
C VAL A 40 6.50 4.60 -11.64
N CYS A 41 6.60 3.28 -11.59
CA CYS A 41 7.59 2.52 -12.34
C CYS A 41 7.48 2.77 -13.86
N PRO A 42 8.57 2.63 -14.62
CA PRO A 42 8.46 2.47 -16.07
C PRO A 42 7.52 1.32 -16.42
N GLY A 43 6.75 1.45 -17.51
CA GLY A 43 5.75 0.45 -17.94
C GLY A 43 6.32 -0.96 -18.18
N GLY A 44 7.62 -1.06 -18.49
CA GLY A 44 8.36 -2.32 -18.51
C GLY A 44 9.68 -2.16 -17.77
N ILE A 45 9.91 -3.01 -16.77
CA ILE A 45 11.17 -3.09 -16.04
C ILE A 45 11.78 -4.48 -16.23
N LYS A 46 13.07 -4.60 -16.02
CA LYS A 46 13.82 -5.79 -16.39
C LYS A 46 14.81 -6.17 -15.31
N VAL A 47 14.93 -7.46 -15.07
CA VAL A 47 16.00 -8.04 -14.23
C VAL A 47 17.37 -7.64 -14.80
N ASP A 48 18.31 -7.29 -13.94
CA ASP A 48 19.62 -6.73 -14.28
C ASP A 48 19.56 -5.46 -15.14
N GLY A 49 18.41 -4.76 -15.09
CA GLY A 49 18.20 -3.52 -15.80
C GLY A 49 18.44 -2.27 -14.95
N TYR A 50 18.51 -1.13 -15.63
CA TYR A 50 18.80 0.16 -15.01
C TYR A 50 17.84 0.55 -13.86
N TYR A 51 16.60 0.08 -13.88
CA TYR A 51 15.62 0.40 -12.84
C TYR A 51 15.84 -0.43 -11.59
N GLN A 52 16.24 -1.70 -11.74
CA GLN A 52 16.66 -2.54 -10.61
C GLN A 52 17.92 -1.96 -9.95
N ASP A 53 18.91 -1.55 -10.74
CA ASP A 53 20.11 -0.87 -10.24
C ASP A 53 19.78 0.42 -9.46
N TYR A 54 18.82 1.19 -9.98
CA TYR A 54 18.33 2.39 -9.30
C TYR A 54 17.71 2.04 -7.95
N LEU A 55 16.81 1.06 -7.89
CA LEU A 55 16.17 0.65 -6.65
C LEU A 55 17.15 0.06 -5.65
N LEU A 56 18.14 -0.70 -6.09
CA LEU A 56 19.21 -1.21 -5.25
C LEU A 56 19.98 -0.07 -4.57
N LYS A 57 20.29 1.01 -5.29
CA LYS A 57 20.95 2.19 -4.73
C LYS A 57 20.04 2.95 -3.76
N VAL A 58 18.79 3.15 -4.11
CA VAL A 58 17.81 3.82 -3.24
C VAL A 58 17.69 3.06 -1.93
N TRP A 59 17.44 1.77 -2.01
CA TRP A 59 17.19 0.94 -0.83
C TRP A 59 18.44 0.67 0.01
N ASP A 60 19.63 0.64 -0.62
CA ASP A 60 20.89 0.63 0.13
C ASP A 60 21.02 1.88 1.02
N ILE A 61 20.68 3.05 0.49
CA ILE A 61 20.74 4.31 1.24
C ILE A 61 19.67 4.38 2.33
N VAL A 62 18.42 4.05 2.00
CA VAL A 62 17.29 4.18 2.92
C VAL A 62 17.41 3.16 4.06
N SER A 63 17.64 1.90 3.74
CA SER A 63 17.73 0.84 4.75
C SER A 63 18.99 0.92 5.63
N SER A 64 20.05 1.60 5.16
CA SER A 64 21.25 1.89 5.97
C SER A 64 21.05 3.07 6.92
N ASN A 65 20.01 3.88 6.74
CA ASN A 65 19.78 5.06 7.56
C ASN A 65 19.48 4.67 9.02
N THR A 66 20.21 5.27 9.95
CA THR A 66 20.16 4.93 11.38
C THR A 66 18.76 5.16 11.97
N ASN A 67 18.10 6.26 11.59
CA ASN A 67 16.77 6.60 12.09
C ASN A 67 15.73 5.61 11.56
N ILE A 68 15.75 5.29 10.27
CA ILE A 68 14.86 4.31 9.66
C ILE A 68 15.02 2.95 10.34
N LYS A 69 16.26 2.48 10.54
CA LYS A 69 16.50 1.21 11.22
C LYS A 69 16.02 1.20 12.68
N LYS A 70 16.27 2.28 13.39
CA LYS A 70 15.85 2.40 14.81
C LYS A 70 14.33 2.32 14.97
N HIS A 71 13.58 2.77 13.97
CA HIS A 71 12.13 2.81 13.99
C HIS A 71 11.49 1.75 13.08
N SER A 72 12.22 0.69 12.76
CA SER A 72 11.75 -0.38 11.86
C SER A 72 10.50 -1.12 12.35
N GLY A 73 10.11 -0.97 13.59
CA GLY A 73 8.83 -1.48 14.12
C GLY A 73 7.62 -0.64 13.70
N GLN A 74 7.82 0.61 13.26
CA GLN A 74 6.76 1.54 12.85
C GLN A 74 6.98 2.12 11.47
N VAL A 75 8.18 1.97 10.92
CA VAL A 75 8.53 2.39 9.55
C VAL A 75 8.76 1.16 8.72
N SER A 76 8.03 1.04 7.64
CA SER A 76 8.12 -0.05 6.67
C SER A 76 8.55 0.48 5.30
N ILE A 77 8.94 -0.42 4.42
CA ILE A 77 9.47 -0.11 3.09
C ILE A 77 8.59 -0.76 2.03
N GLU A 78 8.09 0.00 1.07
CA GLU A 78 7.46 -0.49 -0.14
C GLU A 78 8.42 -0.35 -1.32
N LEU A 79 8.77 -1.48 -1.95
CA LEU A 79 9.93 -1.55 -2.84
C LEU A 79 9.83 -0.73 -4.12
N ALA A 80 8.64 -0.61 -4.69
CA ALA A 80 8.40 0.14 -5.91
C ALA A 80 6.91 0.50 -6.03
N ASN A 81 6.60 1.49 -6.86
CA ASN A 81 5.24 1.92 -7.11
C ASN A 81 4.78 1.49 -8.51
N GLU A 82 3.75 0.67 -8.56
CA GLU A 82 3.02 0.26 -9.78
C GLU A 82 3.88 -0.36 -10.89
N PRO A 83 4.61 -1.44 -10.64
CA PRO A 83 5.18 -2.21 -11.73
C PRO A 83 4.06 -2.74 -12.64
N VAL A 84 4.22 -2.54 -13.94
CA VAL A 84 3.25 -3.07 -14.93
C VAL A 84 3.73 -4.43 -15.44
N ASN A 85 4.85 -4.44 -16.14
CA ASN A 85 5.46 -5.67 -16.65
C ASN A 85 6.89 -5.80 -16.11
N ILE A 86 7.24 -6.99 -15.66
CA ILE A 86 8.59 -7.32 -15.23
C ILE A 86 9.11 -8.45 -16.10
N TYR A 87 10.19 -8.16 -16.82
CA TYR A 87 10.83 -9.10 -17.74
C TYR A 87 12.07 -9.72 -17.08
N ASP A 88 12.42 -10.92 -17.51
CA ASP A 88 13.70 -11.53 -17.14
C ASP A 88 14.89 -10.82 -17.81
N ALA A 89 16.11 -11.31 -17.55
CA ALA A 89 17.33 -10.72 -18.08
C ALA A 89 17.39 -10.75 -19.61
N ASP A 90 16.70 -11.69 -20.25
CA ASP A 90 16.62 -11.81 -21.71
C ASP A 90 15.47 -11.02 -22.33
N SER A 91 14.77 -10.23 -21.51
CA SER A 91 13.61 -9.43 -21.91
C SER A 91 12.37 -10.26 -22.30
N LEU A 92 12.24 -11.45 -21.72
CA LEU A 92 11.10 -12.32 -21.90
C LEU A 92 10.17 -12.24 -20.69
N GLU A 93 8.89 -12.50 -20.91
CA GLU A 93 7.95 -12.67 -19.82
C GLU A 93 8.21 -13.99 -19.12
N SER A 94 8.35 -13.93 -17.79
CA SER A 94 8.60 -15.08 -16.95
C SER A 94 7.88 -14.95 -15.62
N ALA A 95 7.22 -16.00 -15.19
CA ALA A 95 6.60 -16.03 -13.86
C ALA A 95 7.61 -15.88 -12.72
N ARG A 96 8.88 -16.09 -12.99
CA ARG A 96 9.98 -15.93 -12.03
C ARG A 96 10.57 -14.52 -12.05
N ALA A 97 10.40 -13.74 -13.12
CA ALA A 97 11.01 -12.42 -13.25
C ALA A 97 10.71 -11.48 -12.07
N PRO A 98 9.50 -11.42 -11.50
CA PRO A 98 9.25 -10.59 -10.31
C PRO A 98 10.09 -11.01 -9.08
N TYR A 99 10.28 -12.31 -8.87
CA TYR A 99 11.18 -12.81 -7.83
C TYR A 99 12.63 -12.39 -8.10
N ASP A 100 13.14 -12.67 -9.29
CA ASP A 100 14.53 -12.36 -9.66
C ASP A 100 14.81 -10.84 -9.63
N PHE A 101 13.76 -10.04 -9.83
CA PHE A 101 13.85 -8.58 -9.73
C PHE A 101 13.88 -8.08 -8.28
N PHE A 102 12.97 -8.57 -7.41
CA PHE A 102 12.81 -7.99 -6.07
C PHE A 102 13.63 -8.71 -5.00
N GLN A 103 13.95 -9.99 -5.13
CA GLN A 103 14.71 -10.71 -4.12
C GLN A 103 16.08 -10.09 -3.83
N PRO A 104 16.90 -9.68 -4.82
CA PRO A 104 18.18 -9.03 -4.55
C PRO A 104 18.04 -7.71 -3.80
N ILE A 105 16.93 -6.99 -3.99
CA ILE A 105 16.64 -5.75 -3.28
C ILE A 105 16.30 -6.05 -1.81
N VAL A 106 15.47 -7.06 -1.56
CA VAL A 106 15.15 -7.53 -0.21
C VAL A 106 16.42 -7.97 0.53
N ASP A 107 17.26 -8.76 -0.11
CA ASP A 107 18.53 -9.24 0.45
C ASP A 107 19.45 -8.06 0.82
N LYS A 108 19.53 -7.05 -0.04
CA LYS A 108 20.30 -5.82 0.22
C LYS A 108 19.77 -5.07 1.45
N ILE A 109 18.46 -4.91 1.56
CA ILE A 109 17.81 -4.24 2.70
C ILE A 109 18.11 -5.00 3.99
N ARG A 110 18.01 -6.32 3.98
CA ARG A 110 18.29 -7.18 5.14
C ARG A 110 19.77 -7.17 5.51
N ALA A 111 20.67 -7.20 4.53
CA ALA A 111 22.11 -7.08 4.76
C ALA A 111 22.51 -5.76 5.45
N ASN A 112 21.75 -4.70 5.24
CA ASN A 112 21.93 -3.41 5.91
C ASN A 112 21.38 -3.38 7.36
N GLY A 113 20.72 -4.46 7.81
CA GLY A 113 20.18 -4.60 9.16
C GLY A 113 18.84 -3.87 9.38
N PHE A 114 18.05 -3.67 8.35
CA PHE A 114 16.67 -3.23 8.49
C PHE A 114 15.78 -4.45 8.77
N ASP A 115 15.11 -4.45 9.93
CA ASP A 115 14.31 -5.59 10.40
C ASP A 115 12.78 -5.37 10.23
N GLY A 116 12.35 -4.21 9.78
CA GLY A 116 10.94 -3.89 9.58
C GLY A 116 10.30 -4.64 8.42
N ILE A 117 9.02 -4.41 8.20
CA ILE A 117 8.28 -5.03 7.11
C ILE A 117 8.77 -4.48 5.77
N ILE A 118 8.97 -5.37 4.81
CA ILE A 118 9.19 -5.05 3.40
C ILE A 118 7.95 -5.44 2.64
N TRP A 119 7.31 -4.45 2.02
CA TRP A 119 6.15 -4.61 1.18
C TRP A 119 6.59 -4.77 -0.27
N VAL A 120 6.31 -5.93 -0.84
CA VAL A 120 6.69 -6.28 -2.20
C VAL A 120 5.53 -6.01 -3.14
N PRO A 121 5.71 -5.24 -4.22
CA PRO A 121 4.66 -5.00 -5.19
C PRO A 121 4.49 -6.19 -6.14
N GLY A 122 3.27 -6.33 -6.68
CA GLY A 122 2.98 -7.23 -7.79
C GLY A 122 3.15 -6.55 -9.14
N THR A 123 2.72 -7.22 -10.20
CA THR A 123 2.64 -6.67 -11.56
C THR A 123 1.25 -6.07 -11.83
N GLY A 124 1.02 -5.56 -13.05
CA GLY A 124 -0.28 -5.01 -13.46
C GLY A 124 -0.74 -3.88 -12.56
N TRP A 125 0.11 -2.88 -12.34
CA TRP A 125 -0.14 -1.75 -11.41
C TRP A 125 -0.43 -2.20 -9.97
N GLN A 126 0.32 -3.18 -9.48
CA GLN A 126 0.14 -3.76 -8.14
C GLN A 126 -1.25 -4.42 -7.91
N SER A 127 -1.79 -5.03 -8.97
CA SER A 127 -3.05 -5.79 -8.88
C SER A 127 -2.89 -7.30 -9.04
N ASN A 128 -1.73 -7.79 -9.49
CA ASN A 128 -1.53 -9.20 -9.80
C ASN A 128 -0.30 -9.78 -9.08
N TYR A 129 -0.54 -10.79 -8.25
CA TYR A 129 0.45 -11.45 -7.38
C TYR A 129 0.58 -12.95 -7.67
N THR A 130 0.01 -13.43 -8.77
CA THR A 130 0.00 -14.87 -9.11
C THR A 130 1.40 -15.44 -9.28
N CYS A 131 2.37 -14.62 -9.71
CA CYS A 131 3.79 -15.01 -9.84
C CYS A 131 4.39 -15.48 -8.51
N TYR A 132 4.01 -14.87 -7.39
CA TYR A 132 4.54 -15.21 -6.07
C TYR A 132 3.94 -16.49 -5.46
N LYS A 133 2.91 -17.06 -6.08
CA LYS A 133 2.39 -18.36 -5.65
C LYS A 133 3.43 -19.47 -5.85
N SER A 134 4.19 -19.39 -6.94
CA SER A 134 5.22 -20.38 -7.28
C SER A 134 6.63 -19.92 -6.96
N ASN A 135 6.85 -18.62 -6.86
CA ASN A 135 8.14 -18.01 -6.58
C ASN A 135 7.98 -16.96 -5.46
N PRO A 136 7.66 -17.39 -4.23
CA PRO A 136 7.49 -16.46 -3.11
C PRO A 136 8.79 -15.76 -2.78
N ILE A 137 8.72 -14.49 -2.40
CA ILE A 137 9.89 -13.78 -1.89
C ILE A 137 10.34 -14.40 -0.58
N GLU A 138 11.62 -14.69 -0.47
CA GLU A 138 12.24 -15.31 0.68
C GLU A 138 12.66 -14.27 1.73
N GLY A 139 12.58 -14.67 2.99
CA GLY A 139 13.01 -13.83 4.11
C GLY A 139 11.95 -13.72 5.20
N TYR A 140 12.23 -12.88 6.18
CA TYR A 140 11.34 -12.58 7.29
C TYR A 140 10.72 -11.19 7.11
N ASN A 141 9.57 -10.95 7.75
CA ASN A 141 8.83 -9.69 7.67
C ASN A 141 8.57 -9.25 6.22
N ILE A 142 8.16 -10.21 5.39
CA ILE A 142 7.73 -9.95 4.02
C ILE A 142 6.21 -9.84 3.99
N GLY A 143 5.73 -8.74 3.47
CA GLY A 143 4.33 -8.52 3.10
C GLY A 143 4.20 -8.06 1.66
N TYR A 144 2.98 -7.88 1.20
CA TYR A 144 2.73 -7.46 -0.18
C TYR A 144 1.88 -6.19 -0.20
N ALA A 145 2.32 -5.19 -0.99
CA ALA A 145 1.61 -3.94 -1.18
C ALA A 145 0.74 -4.03 -2.44
N VAL A 146 -0.55 -3.82 -2.27
CA VAL A 146 -1.57 -4.00 -3.31
C VAL A 146 -2.27 -2.68 -3.57
N HIS A 147 -2.66 -2.42 -4.80
CA HIS A 147 -3.56 -1.34 -5.18
C HIS A 147 -4.94 -1.89 -5.52
N ALA A 148 -5.97 -1.18 -5.16
CA ALA A 148 -7.35 -1.55 -5.41
C ALA A 148 -8.17 -0.35 -5.86
N TYR A 149 -8.63 -0.39 -7.09
CA TYR A 149 -9.45 0.66 -7.67
C TYR A 149 -10.81 0.13 -8.13
N VAL A 150 -11.79 1.02 -8.21
CA VAL A 150 -13.11 0.68 -8.75
C VAL A 150 -12.96 0.11 -10.16
N GLY A 151 -13.64 -0.99 -10.43
CA GLY A 151 -13.52 -1.73 -11.70
C GLY A 151 -12.47 -2.84 -11.70
N TRP A 152 -11.54 -2.83 -10.74
CA TRP A 152 -10.59 -3.92 -10.59
C TRP A 152 -11.22 -5.13 -9.88
N TYR A 153 -10.60 -6.29 -10.04
CA TYR A 153 -11.08 -7.55 -9.45
C TYR A 153 -12.54 -7.85 -9.82
N ASN A 154 -12.92 -7.49 -11.05
CA ASN A 154 -14.27 -7.66 -11.59
C ASN A 154 -15.37 -7.03 -10.71
N ASN A 155 -15.06 -5.91 -10.07
CA ASN A 155 -15.99 -5.18 -9.22
C ASN A 155 -15.98 -3.70 -9.54
N SER A 156 -17.13 -3.17 -9.90
CA SER A 156 -17.42 -1.75 -10.06
C SER A 156 -18.64 -1.40 -9.22
N ASP A 157 -19.03 -0.14 -9.20
CA ASP A 157 -20.22 0.25 -8.47
C ASP A 157 -21.51 -0.37 -9.06
N GLU A 158 -21.51 -0.65 -10.36
CA GLU A 158 -22.65 -1.24 -11.05
C GLU A 158 -22.87 -2.73 -10.71
N ASN A 159 -21.76 -3.47 -10.61
CA ASN A 159 -21.78 -4.92 -10.38
C ASN A 159 -21.17 -5.32 -9.03
N ALA A 160 -21.07 -4.39 -8.09
CA ALA A 160 -20.46 -4.64 -6.80
C ALA A 160 -21.12 -5.82 -6.06
N ASN A 161 -20.28 -6.78 -5.70
CA ASN A 161 -20.69 -7.96 -4.96
C ASN A 161 -19.52 -8.45 -4.11
N GLY A 162 -19.70 -8.48 -2.79
CA GLY A 162 -18.64 -8.84 -1.85
C GLY A 162 -18.10 -10.25 -2.05
N GLU A 163 -18.95 -11.23 -2.33
CA GLU A 163 -18.52 -12.62 -2.55
C GLU A 163 -17.67 -12.75 -3.82
N THR A 164 -18.14 -12.15 -4.92
CA THR A 164 -17.37 -12.11 -6.16
C THR A 164 -16.03 -11.38 -5.96
N PHE A 165 -16.05 -10.28 -5.23
CA PHE A 165 -14.81 -9.53 -4.95
C PHE A 165 -13.80 -10.36 -4.15
N ILE A 166 -14.25 -11.03 -3.10
CA ILE A 166 -13.39 -11.92 -2.30
C ILE A 166 -12.74 -12.99 -3.20
N GLN A 167 -13.53 -13.59 -4.08
CA GLN A 167 -13.03 -14.63 -4.99
C GLN A 167 -12.03 -14.09 -6.01
N GLU A 168 -12.34 -12.99 -6.68
CA GLU A 168 -11.48 -12.41 -7.71
C GLU A 168 -10.20 -11.80 -7.10
N PHE A 169 -10.33 -11.15 -5.95
CA PHE A 169 -9.17 -10.67 -5.19
C PHE A 169 -8.26 -11.84 -4.80
N GLY A 170 -8.81 -12.91 -4.23
CA GLY A 170 -8.01 -14.07 -3.83
C GLY A 170 -7.34 -14.81 -4.99
N LYS A 171 -7.93 -14.77 -6.21
CA LYS A 171 -7.29 -15.30 -7.42
C LYS A 171 -6.12 -14.44 -7.86
N ALA A 172 -6.30 -13.12 -7.86
CA ALA A 172 -5.29 -12.17 -8.31
C ALA A 172 -4.17 -11.96 -7.25
N VAL A 173 -4.53 -12.03 -5.98
CA VAL A 173 -3.65 -11.77 -4.82
C VAL A 173 -3.56 -13.01 -3.92
N PRO A 174 -3.12 -14.17 -4.43
CA PRO A 174 -3.10 -15.41 -3.65
C PRO A 174 -2.21 -15.35 -2.41
N VAL A 175 -1.26 -14.43 -2.38
CA VAL A 175 -0.36 -14.16 -1.24
C VAL A 175 -1.09 -13.70 0.01
N VAL A 176 -2.33 -13.22 -0.09
CA VAL A 176 -3.17 -12.86 1.06
C VAL A 176 -3.42 -14.02 2.02
N ASN A 177 -3.31 -15.26 1.53
CA ASN A 177 -3.49 -16.46 2.34
C ASN A 177 -2.23 -16.87 3.11
N THR A 178 -1.08 -16.24 2.85
CA THR A 178 0.21 -16.66 3.42
C THR A 178 0.98 -15.53 4.08
N ASN A 179 0.73 -14.29 3.67
CA ASN A 179 1.49 -13.13 4.10
C ASN A 179 0.55 -11.96 4.43
N PRO A 180 0.98 -11.01 5.25
CA PRO A 180 0.25 -9.76 5.43
C PRO A 180 0.19 -8.97 4.13
N VAL A 181 -0.92 -8.31 3.91
CA VAL A 181 -1.15 -7.43 2.77
C VAL A 181 -1.43 -6.02 3.26
N ILE A 182 -0.89 -5.03 2.56
CA ILE A 182 -1.28 -3.64 2.73
C ILE A 182 -1.83 -3.10 1.42
N ILE A 183 -2.95 -2.43 1.47
CA ILE A 183 -3.44 -1.67 0.33
C ILE A 183 -2.85 -0.27 0.42
N THR A 184 -1.85 0.00 -0.39
CA THR A 184 -1.15 1.29 -0.37
C THR A 184 -1.78 2.34 -1.27
N GLU A 185 -2.65 1.93 -2.14
CA GLU A 185 -3.56 2.83 -2.86
C GLU A 185 -4.93 2.19 -3.00
N VAL A 186 -5.93 2.90 -2.53
CA VAL A 186 -7.33 2.59 -2.76
C VAL A 186 -8.03 3.89 -3.08
N ASP A 187 -8.69 3.92 -4.20
CA ASP A 187 -9.46 5.10 -4.55
C ASP A 187 -10.91 4.94 -4.14
N TRP A 188 -11.27 5.70 -3.14
CA TRP A 188 -12.62 5.86 -2.66
C TRP A 188 -13.10 7.26 -2.94
N SER A 189 -12.37 8.03 -3.69
CA SER A 189 -12.77 9.39 -4.04
C SER A 189 -13.65 9.39 -5.25
N PRO A 190 -14.73 10.16 -5.26
CA PRO A 190 -15.44 10.41 -6.50
C PRO A 190 -14.49 11.10 -7.44
N GLU A 191 -14.64 10.78 -8.70
CA GLU A 191 -14.14 11.69 -9.70
C GLU A 191 -14.72 13.07 -9.46
N LYS A 192 -13.90 14.07 -9.67
CA LYS A 192 -14.41 15.42 -9.75
C LYS A 192 -15.43 15.49 -10.87
N GLU A 193 -16.57 16.07 -10.58
CA GLU A 193 -17.56 16.36 -11.60
C GLU A 193 -16.88 17.07 -12.78
N GLY A 194 -17.00 16.50 -13.96
CA GLY A 194 -16.39 17.04 -15.17
C GLY A 194 -15.04 16.45 -15.57
N GLU A 195 -14.46 15.50 -14.83
CA GLU A 195 -13.30 14.75 -15.32
C GLU A 195 -13.72 13.70 -16.36
N GLY A 196 -12.91 13.52 -17.38
CA GLY A 196 -13.15 12.58 -18.47
C GLY A 196 -12.35 12.95 -19.72
N HIS A 197 -12.67 12.35 -20.82
CA HIS A 197 -12.04 12.62 -22.11
C HIS A 197 -13.06 12.55 -23.25
N TYR A 198 -12.71 13.09 -24.39
CA TYR A 198 -13.50 12.89 -25.61
C TYR A 198 -12.97 11.66 -26.35
N ASP A 199 -13.88 10.77 -26.75
CA ASP A 199 -13.54 9.63 -27.59
C ASP A 199 -13.18 10.06 -29.03
N GLU A 200 -12.82 9.12 -29.88
CA GLU A 200 -12.47 9.35 -31.27
C GLU A 200 -13.64 9.89 -32.12
N HIS A 201 -14.87 9.84 -31.60
CA HIS A 201 -16.08 10.35 -32.22
C HIS A 201 -16.51 11.71 -31.65
N GLY A 202 -15.74 12.27 -30.70
CA GLY A 202 -16.04 13.53 -30.06
C GLY A 202 -17.11 13.47 -28.97
N ASN A 203 -17.48 12.28 -28.51
CA ASN A 203 -18.38 12.12 -27.37
C ASN A 203 -17.59 12.20 -26.05
N TRP A 204 -18.18 12.88 -25.08
CA TRP A 204 -17.63 12.91 -23.76
C TRP A 204 -17.76 11.54 -23.07
N VAL A 205 -16.65 10.97 -22.69
CA VAL A 205 -16.57 9.75 -21.87
C VAL A 205 -16.13 10.17 -20.48
N PRO A 206 -17.02 10.11 -19.48
CA PRO A 206 -16.63 10.40 -18.12
C PRO A 206 -15.55 9.42 -17.68
N ALA A 207 -14.57 9.90 -16.93
CA ALA A 207 -13.56 9.05 -16.38
C ALA A 207 -14.23 8.10 -15.34
N ASN A 208 -13.95 6.83 -15.44
CA ASN A 208 -14.52 5.79 -14.56
C ASN A 208 -13.54 5.35 -13.46
N TRP A 209 -12.51 6.14 -13.24
CA TRP A 209 -11.47 5.81 -12.29
C TRP A 209 -11.88 6.28 -10.90
N GLY A 210 -11.92 5.37 -9.98
CA GLY A 210 -12.08 5.75 -8.62
C GLY A 210 -13.34 6.52 -8.30
N THR A 211 -14.31 6.46 -9.16
CA THR A 211 -15.58 7.05 -8.85
C THR A 211 -16.17 6.35 -7.65
N TRP A 212 -16.11 7.06 -6.62
CA TRP A 212 -17.12 6.95 -5.61
C TRP A 212 -18.38 7.44 -6.17
N ALA A 213 -18.85 6.73 -7.14
CA ALA A 213 -20.07 7.14 -7.78
C ALA A 213 -20.94 7.91 -6.83
N THR A 214 -20.93 9.16 -7.04
CA THR A 214 -21.94 10.04 -6.45
C THR A 214 -22.41 9.60 -5.07
N GLY A 215 -21.63 9.87 -4.11
CA GLY A 215 -22.05 9.98 -2.76
C GLY A 215 -22.39 8.79 -2.02
N SER A 216 -22.69 7.83 -2.32
CA SER A 216 -22.90 6.75 -1.46
C SER A 216 -21.68 5.92 -1.50
N THR A 217 -20.98 5.90 -0.60
CA THR A 217 -20.57 4.84 -0.15
C THR A 217 -20.86 3.59 -0.74
N SER A 218 -20.87 3.79 -1.81
CA SER A 218 -20.88 3.04 -2.95
C SER A 218 -21.08 1.56 -2.66
N LYS A 219 -21.80 0.95 -3.44
CA LYS A 219 -21.92 -0.51 -3.45
C LYS A 219 -20.53 -1.16 -3.51
N TRP A 220 -19.61 -0.54 -4.29
CA TRP A 220 -18.23 -0.99 -4.36
C TRP A 220 -17.52 -0.92 -3.00
N GLY A 221 -17.64 0.17 -2.27
CA GLY A 221 -17.03 0.31 -0.95
C GLY A 221 -17.52 -0.77 0.03
N ASN A 222 -18.80 -1.05 0.04
CA ASN A 222 -19.34 -2.14 0.87
C ASN A 222 -18.83 -3.52 0.44
N ALA A 223 -18.70 -3.76 -0.86
CA ALA A 223 -18.14 -5.01 -1.37
C ALA A 223 -16.65 -5.12 -1.05
N TYR A 224 -15.91 -4.00 -1.12
CA TYR A 224 -14.51 -3.95 -0.74
C TYR A 224 -14.31 -4.19 0.76
N LYS A 225 -15.16 -3.58 1.60
CA LYS A 225 -15.16 -3.87 3.04
C LYS A 225 -15.31 -5.36 3.34
N ALA A 226 -16.15 -6.06 2.59
CA ALA A 226 -16.30 -7.51 2.75
C ALA A 226 -15.01 -8.28 2.46
N VAL A 227 -14.15 -7.80 1.53
CA VAL A 227 -12.82 -8.39 1.30
C VAL A 227 -11.93 -8.22 2.52
N LEU A 228 -11.88 -7.01 3.08
CA LEU A 228 -11.06 -6.71 4.25
C LEU A 228 -11.49 -7.56 5.46
N ASP A 229 -12.80 -7.62 5.71
CA ASP A 229 -13.36 -8.41 6.81
C ASP A 229 -13.15 -9.92 6.64
N HIS A 230 -13.18 -10.41 5.40
CA HIS A 230 -13.00 -11.83 5.11
C HIS A 230 -11.58 -12.31 5.39
N TYR A 231 -10.58 -11.58 4.93
CA TYR A 231 -9.20 -12.00 5.09
C TYR A 231 -8.62 -11.63 6.46
N GLY A 232 -8.98 -10.48 7.01
CA GLY A 232 -8.58 -10.04 8.35
C GLY A 232 -7.08 -9.74 8.53
N ASN A 233 -6.28 -9.88 7.48
CA ASN A 233 -4.83 -9.60 7.46
C ASN A 233 -4.45 -8.54 6.43
N ILE A 234 -5.41 -7.71 6.06
CA ILE A 234 -5.22 -6.61 5.11
C ILE A 234 -5.34 -5.30 5.88
N SER A 235 -4.29 -4.49 5.83
CA SER A 235 -4.36 -3.08 6.22
C SER A 235 -4.43 -2.20 4.99
N MET A 236 -4.76 -0.93 5.16
CA MET A 236 -4.79 -0.01 4.04
C MET A 236 -4.41 1.41 4.43
N THR A 237 -3.93 2.15 3.44
CA THR A 237 -3.82 3.60 3.48
C THR A 237 -4.91 4.19 2.61
N LEU A 238 -5.39 5.36 2.98
CA LEU A 238 -6.41 6.05 2.21
C LEU A 238 -5.75 6.97 1.18
N SER A 239 -6.28 6.97 -0.04
CA SER A 239 -5.99 7.99 -1.04
C SER A 239 -7.15 9.00 -1.11
N GLY A 240 -6.91 10.16 -1.69
CA GLY A 240 -7.96 11.16 -1.85
C GLY A 240 -8.30 11.93 -0.57
N THR A 241 -7.33 12.55 0.05
CA THR A 241 -7.49 13.32 1.30
C THR A 241 -8.65 14.31 1.29
N ALA A 242 -8.95 14.91 0.16
CA ALA A 242 -10.07 15.85 0.01
C ALA A 242 -11.45 15.20 0.25
N CYS A 243 -11.57 13.90 0.23
CA CYS A 243 -12.79 13.19 0.58
C CYS A 243 -13.07 13.17 2.08
N TYR A 244 -12.01 13.30 2.88
CA TYR A 244 -12.08 13.11 4.32
C TYR A 244 -11.94 14.42 5.08
N ILE A 245 -11.18 15.37 4.55
CA ILE A 245 -10.89 16.65 5.18
C ILE A 245 -11.32 17.79 4.26
N ASP A 246 -12.03 18.75 4.80
CA ASP A 246 -12.35 20.01 4.12
C ASP A 246 -11.06 20.84 3.99
N ILE A 247 -10.40 20.69 2.85
CA ILE A 247 -9.15 21.38 2.56
C ILE A 247 -9.35 22.90 2.44
N ASP A 248 -10.46 23.34 1.88
CA ASP A 248 -10.73 24.77 1.70
C ASP A 248 -10.90 25.46 3.05
N LYS A 249 -11.62 24.82 3.96
CA LYS A 249 -11.76 25.31 5.33
C LYS A 249 -10.43 25.34 6.07
N TYR A 250 -9.64 24.27 5.93
CA TYR A 250 -8.30 24.24 6.54
C TYR A 250 -7.39 25.34 6.02
N LEU A 251 -7.39 25.59 4.71
CA LEU A 251 -6.58 26.65 4.11
C LEU A 251 -7.07 28.05 4.49
N ALA A 252 -8.38 28.21 4.74
CA ALA A 252 -8.96 29.50 5.10
C ALA A 252 -8.68 29.91 6.56
N ASP A 253 -8.79 28.98 7.49
CA ASP A 253 -8.75 29.30 8.93
C ASP A 253 -7.98 28.31 9.81
N GLY A 254 -7.38 27.27 9.21
CA GLY A 254 -6.65 26.22 9.91
C GLY A 254 -7.54 25.19 10.62
N THR A 255 -8.86 25.25 10.40
CA THR A 255 -9.79 24.32 11.04
C THR A 255 -9.73 22.95 10.35
N VAL A 256 -9.51 21.89 11.12
CA VAL A 256 -9.67 20.51 10.63
C VAL A 256 -11.13 20.10 10.80
N ALA A 257 -11.82 19.90 9.71
CA ALA A 257 -13.20 19.44 9.70
C ALA A 257 -13.38 18.31 8.67
N PRO A 258 -14.24 17.32 8.93
CA PRO A 258 -14.58 16.31 7.93
C PRO A 258 -15.23 16.95 6.69
N ALA A 259 -14.81 16.54 5.51
CA ALA A 259 -15.38 17.01 4.25
C ALA A 259 -16.87 16.65 4.10
N PHE A 260 -17.33 15.64 4.82
CA PHE A 260 -18.71 15.15 4.81
C PHE A 260 -19.54 15.65 6.00
N GLU A 261 -19.04 16.61 6.77
CA GLU A 261 -19.82 17.20 7.88
C GLU A 261 -21.13 17.80 7.36
N GLY A 262 -22.25 17.32 7.88
CA GLY A 262 -23.57 17.75 7.42
C GLY A 262 -24.05 17.12 6.10
N ASN A 263 -23.24 16.28 5.45
CA ASN A 263 -23.62 15.55 4.25
C ASN A 263 -23.36 14.04 4.41
N PRO A 264 -24.34 13.24 4.85
CA PRO A 264 -24.16 11.81 5.08
C PRO A 264 -23.91 11.01 3.81
N GLU A 265 -24.23 11.58 2.64
CA GLU A 265 -24.02 10.96 1.34
C GLU A 265 -22.67 11.37 0.71
N ALA A 266 -21.87 12.14 1.44
CA ALA A 266 -20.59 12.56 0.93
C ALA A 266 -19.62 11.37 0.79
N CYS A 267 -18.79 11.47 -0.20
CA CYS A 267 -17.72 10.54 -0.45
C CYS A 267 -16.82 10.34 0.78
N GLY A 268 -16.31 9.16 0.93
CA GLY A 268 -15.45 8.82 2.07
C GLY A 268 -16.18 8.55 3.39
N LYS A 269 -17.46 8.89 3.50
CA LYS A 269 -18.24 8.70 4.73
C LYS A 269 -18.28 7.25 5.18
N ALA A 270 -18.52 6.31 4.28
CA ALA A 270 -18.55 4.89 4.64
C ALA A 270 -17.19 4.38 5.09
N THR A 271 -16.13 4.79 4.43
CA THR A 271 -14.76 4.44 4.82
C THR A 271 -14.44 5.01 6.18
N PHE A 272 -14.74 6.28 6.39
CA PHE A 272 -14.56 6.91 7.69
C PHE A 272 -15.36 6.19 8.79
N ASP A 273 -16.63 5.87 8.54
CA ASP A 273 -17.46 5.17 9.50
C ASP A 273 -16.92 3.76 9.79
N TRP A 274 -16.44 3.08 8.77
CA TRP A 274 -15.82 1.77 8.95
C TRP A 274 -14.58 1.85 9.85
N TYR A 275 -13.66 2.79 9.59
CA TYR A 275 -12.51 3.01 10.47
C TYR A 275 -12.90 3.44 11.87
N ALA A 276 -13.87 4.33 11.98
CA ALA A 276 -14.39 4.78 13.27
C ALA A 276 -15.03 3.63 14.07
N ASP A 277 -15.65 2.69 13.42
CA ASP A 277 -16.19 1.48 14.04
C ASP A 277 -15.07 0.52 14.45
N TYR A 278 -14.07 0.34 13.61
CA TYR A 278 -12.88 -0.44 13.98
C TYR A 278 -12.16 0.15 15.20
N ALA A 279 -12.01 1.45 15.26
CA ALA A 279 -11.38 2.13 16.40
C ALA A 279 -12.12 1.92 17.73
N LYS A 280 -13.39 1.52 17.69
CA LYS A 280 -14.18 1.18 18.88
C LYS A 280 -14.03 -0.27 19.31
N VAL A 281 -13.50 -1.13 18.45
CA VAL A 281 -13.30 -2.54 18.79
C VAL A 281 -12.13 -2.63 19.77
N ASP A 282 -12.42 -3.11 20.97
CA ASP A 282 -11.37 -3.43 21.93
C ASP A 282 -10.75 -4.76 21.51
N PHE A 283 -9.75 -4.69 20.66
CA PHE A 283 -8.97 -5.85 20.30
C PHE A 283 -8.17 -6.27 21.53
N ALA A 284 -8.59 -7.35 22.17
CA ALA A 284 -7.77 -8.00 23.18
C ALA A 284 -6.39 -8.22 22.56
N ARG A 285 -5.37 -7.57 23.10
CA ARG A 285 -3.99 -7.76 22.63
C ARG A 285 -3.72 -9.27 22.67
N PRO A 286 -3.33 -9.89 21.55
CA PRO A 286 -3.01 -11.29 21.55
C PRO A 286 -1.94 -11.55 22.61
N ASP A 287 -2.13 -12.58 23.38
CA ASP A 287 -1.10 -13.03 24.31
C ASP A 287 0.07 -13.61 23.52
N PHE A 288 1.06 -12.79 23.26
CA PHE A 288 2.28 -13.14 22.53
C PHE A 288 3.14 -14.18 23.24
N THR A 289 2.85 -14.52 24.48
CA THR A 289 3.60 -15.56 25.19
C THR A 289 3.42 -16.94 24.55
N ASN A 290 2.35 -17.14 23.81
CA ASN A 290 1.99 -18.41 23.16
C ASN A 290 1.96 -18.36 21.61
N VAL A 291 2.43 -17.29 20.98
CA VAL A 291 2.48 -17.24 19.53
C VAL A 291 3.48 -18.27 19.02
N SER A 292 3.00 -19.19 18.19
CA SER A 292 3.86 -20.08 17.41
C SER A 292 4.87 -19.24 16.65
N THR A 293 6.10 -19.25 17.12
CA THR A 293 7.19 -18.56 16.44
C THR A 293 7.53 -19.39 15.21
N ASN A 294 7.12 -18.97 14.04
CA ASN A 294 7.74 -19.47 12.83
C ASN A 294 9.22 -19.07 12.90
N GLN A 295 10.07 -20.06 13.10
CA GLN A 295 11.50 -19.83 13.01
C GLN A 295 11.81 -19.52 11.55
N THR A 296 12.44 -18.38 11.33
CA THR A 296 13.13 -18.15 10.08
C THR A 296 14.25 -19.16 9.92
N THR A 297 14.70 -19.41 8.72
CA THR A 297 15.80 -20.33 8.44
C THR A 297 17.10 -19.97 9.15
N ASP A 298 17.20 -18.74 9.67
CA ASP A 298 18.34 -18.24 10.46
C ASP A 298 18.14 -18.33 12.00
N GLY A 299 17.06 -18.96 12.45
CA GLY A 299 16.78 -19.17 13.88
C GLY A 299 16.24 -17.96 14.62
N ARG A 300 15.97 -16.83 13.95
CA ARG A 300 15.35 -15.67 14.57
C ARG A 300 13.87 -15.95 14.81
N LYS A 301 13.39 -15.57 15.97
CA LYS A 301 11.97 -15.64 16.29
C LYS A 301 11.26 -14.46 15.69
N PHE A 302 10.30 -14.74 14.83
CA PHE A 302 9.42 -13.73 14.28
C PHE A 302 8.22 -13.53 15.20
N ILE A 303 8.07 -12.35 15.74
CA ILE A 303 6.83 -11.86 16.32
C ILE A 303 6.26 -10.89 15.30
N ASN A 304 5.17 -11.27 14.66
CA ASN A 304 4.51 -10.39 13.70
C ASN A 304 3.61 -9.39 14.44
N PRO A 305 4.07 -8.17 14.71
CA PRO A 305 3.22 -7.18 15.35
C PRO A 305 2.04 -6.77 14.45
N VAL A 306 2.16 -7.00 13.15
CA VAL A 306 1.13 -6.65 12.17
C VAL A 306 -0.08 -7.57 12.26
N LEU A 307 0.12 -8.84 12.62
CA LEU A 307 -1.00 -9.79 12.78
C LEU A 307 -1.61 -9.73 14.18
N ALA A 308 -1.02 -8.98 15.06
CA ALA A 308 -1.30 -9.07 16.48
C ALA A 308 -2.12 -7.91 17.03
N SER A 309 -2.24 -6.84 16.33
CA SER A 309 -2.94 -5.68 16.82
C SER A 309 -3.46 -4.82 15.70
N ASP A 310 -4.62 -4.35 15.90
CA ASP A 310 -5.15 -3.14 15.30
C ASP A 310 -5.09 -3.12 13.77
N PHE A 311 -5.37 -4.24 13.18
CA PHE A 311 -5.69 -4.31 11.81
C PHE A 311 -7.17 -3.96 11.63
N PRO A 312 -7.49 -3.05 10.83
CA PRO A 312 -6.82 -2.25 9.82
C PRO A 312 -6.84 -0.77 10.15
N ASP A 313 -6.25 -0.35 11.20
CA ASP A 313 -6.27 1.06 11.53
C ASP A 313 -4.87 1.65 11.42
N PRO A 314 -4.51 2.25 10.27
CA PRO A 314 -3.29 3.02 10.15
C PRO A 314 -3.34 4.33 10.93
N ASP A 315 -4.53 4.80 11.32
CA ASP A 315 -4.69 6.06 12.01
C ASP A 315 -4.76 5.94 13.52
N VAL A 316 -4.93 4.74 14.05
CA VAL A 316 -5.16 4.55 15.47
C VAL A 316 -4.29 3.45 16.05
N ALA A 317 -3.00 3.53 15.85
CA ALA A 317 -2.12 2.95 16.85
C ALA A 317 -2.25 3.79 18.12
N ARG A 318 -3.29 3.58 18.89
CA ARG A 318 -3.30 4.02 20.26
C ARG A 318 -2.23 3.21 20.99
N LEU A 319 -1.06 3.80 21.08
CA LEU A 319 -0.12 3.44 22.10
C LEU A 319 -0.79 3.81 23.43
N GLY A 320 -1.40 2.82 24.07
CA GLY A 320 -1.89 2.95 25.43
C GLY A 320 -0.72 3.02 26.42
#